data_46c99705a7c3a2ed73636f91eda375fd
#
_entry.id   46c99705a7c3a2ed73636f91eda375fd
#
_cell.length_a   1.000
_cell.length_b   1.000
_cell.length_c   1.000
_cell.angle_alpha   90.00
_cell.angle_beta   90.00
_cell.angle_gamma   90.00
#
_symmetry.space_group_name_H-M   'P 1'
#
loop_
_entity.id
_entity.type
_entity.pdbx_description
1 polymer ?
#
loop_
_entity_poly.entity_id
_entity_poly.type
_entity_poly.pdbx_seq_one_letter_code
_entity_poly.pdbx_strand_id
1 'polypeptide(L)'
;MSRSRGAVPRNALSRLRAAVRGAVTVDREAVAPFTHDASHLTGRPLAVVAPADRDDVSTLVRWARRSHTPLVPRGAGTSLDGESVPADGSVVVDFSGWSRVLEVDAGSLSARVEPGVVNWELQKALRPHGLFFPPNPGSWTTSTIGGNVATNASGMRSFRYGPTRAWVREVEAILGTGALVRLGSRAPKRSAGPDLLHLFIGSEGTLGLATEVVVRLAPLPAVRKGVVVPLPPQALLGRLAAALARAPGSGLSAMEYLDRNCASAIAEGRAASWPTDAALLLLEVEAQSPTEAHRRLEQLRDVLMMNGVPTGFTVFDDADELWTLRGTSGDVLLERYGQHVREDVAVPLPRVDALAAALARIAEAEKVPFFLFGHLGEGNLHPNYVVGPNTPAAERIRAAVLGASRALGGTISAEHGIGRLKRPFLAEELGAGAVPLLLAVKRACDPDGILNPGKLYPVPGRGAPRPSRSPSVREADRTRHGSPSGGPPSPRGRSRPAGRGTRPVRP
;
A
#
# COMPACT_ATOMS: atom_id res chain seq x y z
N MET A 1 16.89 -26.27 9.20
CA MET A 1 16.72 -27.61 8.59
C MET A 1 15.50 -27.57 7.69
N SER A 2 15.69 -27.48 6.36
CA SER A 2 14.64 -27.60 5.37
C SER A 2 14.26 -29.07 5.27
N ARG A 3 13.17 -29.47 5.96
CA ARG A 3 12.54 -30.74 5.62
C ARG A 3 12.01 -30.60 4.19
N SER A 4 12.49 -31.43 3.27
CA SER A 4 11.89 -31.59 1.95
C SER A 4 10.40 -31.85 2.17
N ARG A 5 9.54 -30.91 1.75
CA ARG A 5 8.09 -31.09 1.84
C ARG A 5 7.78 -32.26 0.93
N GLY A 6 7.43 -33.41 1.51
CA GLY A 6 7.04 -34.64 0.78
C GLY A 6 5.86 -34.32 -0.16
N ALA A 7 5.78 -35.05 -1.27
CA ALA A 7 4.64 -34.95 -2.18
C ALA A 7 3.34 -35.18 -1.40
N VAL A 8 2.35 -34.32 -1.64
CA VAL A 8 1.01 -34.50 -1.02
C VAL A 8 0.49 -35.89 -1.35
N PRO A 9 0.05 -36.68 -0.37
CA PRO A 9 -0.41 -38.03 -0.61
C PRO A 9 -1.52 -38.08 -1.66
N ARG A 10 -1.48 -38.98 -2.63
CA ARG A 10 -2.48 -39.08 -3.72
C ARG A 10 -3.92 -39.11 -3.23
N ASN A 11 -4.18 -39.66 -2.04
CA ASN A 11 -5.51 -39.70 -1.42
C ASN A 11 -5.87 -38.44 -0.60
N ALA A 12 -4.96 -37.45 -0.45
CA ALA A 12 -5.24 -36.25 0.33
C ALA A 12 -6.29 -35.36 -0.36
N LEU A 13 -6.23 -35.17 -1.67
CA LEU A 13 -7.23 -34.42 -2.43
C LEU A 13 -8.60 -35.11 -2.44
N SER A 14 -8.66 -36.46 -2.49
CA SER A 14 -9.93 -37.20 -2.38
C SER A 14 -10.56 -36.97 -1.01
N ARG A 15 -9.75 -36.98 0.08
CA ARG A 15 -10.23 -36.68 1.42
C ARG A 15 -10.69 -35.22 1.55
N LEU A 16 -10.02 -34.28 0.88
CA LEU A 16 -10.44 -32.88 0.86
C LEU A 16 -11.80 -32.73 0.20
N ARG A 17 -11.99 -33.31 -0.99
CA ARG A 17 -13.29 -33.32 -1.71
C ARG A 17 -14.44 -33.90 -0.90
N ALA A 18 -14.16 -34.91 -0.09
CA ALA A 18 -15.16 -35.52 0.78
C ALA A 18 -15.46 -34.70 2.04
N ALA A 19 -14.57 -33.76 2.42
CA ALA A 19 -14.67 -33.03 3.66
C ALA A 19 -15.27 -31.62 3.52
N VAL A 20 -15.20 -31.01 2.33
CA VAL A 20 -15.72 -29.66 2.06
C VAL A 20 -16.97 -29.77 1.16
N ARG A 21 -17.93 -28.87 1.37
CA ARG A 21 -19.14 -28.75 0.54
C ARG A 21 -18.90 -27.91 -0.71
N GLY A 22 -17.93 -27.00 -0.64
CA GLY A 22 -17.54 -26.13 -1.72
C GLY A 22 -16.83 -26.87 -2.85
N ALA A 23 -16.66 -26.18 -3.97
CA ALA A 23 -16.03 -26.75 -5.17
C ALA A 23 -14.53 -26.97 -4.96
N VAL A 24 -14.01 -28.14 -5.39
CA VAL A 24 -12.57 -28.46 -5.42
C VAL A 24 -12.16 -28.72 -6.87
N THR A 25 -11.47 -27.77 -7.47
CA THR A 25 -11.01 -27.78 -8.85
C THR A 25 -9.56 -28.21 -8.94
N VAL A 26 -9.26 -29.19 -9.80
CA VAL A 26 -7.90 -29.71 -10.06
C VAL A 26 -7.56 -29.72 -11.55
N ASP A 27 -8.55 -29.46 -12.39
CA ASP A 27 -8.35 -29.35 -13.84
C ASP A 27 -7.36 -28.22 -14.15
N ARG A 28 -6.42 -28.47 -15.04
CA ARG A 28 -5.30 -27.58 -15.34
C ARG A 28 -5.77 -26.25 -15.95
N GLU A 29 -6.75 -26.29 -16.82
CA GLU A 29 -7.25 -25.08 -17.50
C GLU A 29 -8.05 -24.23 -16.52
N ALA A 30 -8.89 -24.83 -15.70
CA ALA A 30 -9.66 -24.15 -14.66
C ALA A 30 -8.79 -23.60 -13.52
N VAL A 31 -7.61 -24.18 -13.26
CA VAL A 31 -6.64 -23.71 -12.26
C VAL A 31 -5.72 -22.62 -12.81
N ALA A 32 -5.54 -22.52 -14.13
CA ALA A 32 -4.59 -21.58 -14.76
C ALA A 32 -4.77 -20.11 -14.33
N PRO A 33 -5.98 -19.53 -14.17
CA PRO A 33 -6.16 -18.16 -13.69
C PRO A 33 -5.63 -17.91 -12.28
N PHE A 34 -5.45 -18.97 -11.50
CA PHE A 34 -5.00 -18.91 -10.09
C PHE A 34 -3.50 -19.13 -9.91
N THR A 35 -2.75 -19.32 -11.00
CA THR A 35 -1.30 -19.56 -10.95
C THR A 35 -0.47 -18.31 -10.78
N HIS A 36 -1.03 -17.12 -10.98
CA HIS A 36 -0.34 -15.82 -10.97
C HIS A 36 -1.20 -14.72 -10.34
N ASP A 37 -0.60 -13.59 -10.10
CA ASP A 37 -1.27 -12.32 -9.78
C ASP A 37 -0.68 -11.17 -10.64
N ALA A 38 -0.98 -9.92 -10.32
CA ALA A 38 -0.50 -8.79 -11.11
C ALA A 38 1.01 -8.49 -10.95
N SER A 39 1.73 -9.25 -10.10
CA SER A 39 3.20 -9.20 -10.01
C SER A 39 3.91 -9.90 -11.16
N HIS A 40 3.19 -10.62 -12.00
CA HIS A 40 3.70 -11.49 -13.06
C HIS A 40 4.54 -12.69 -12.56
N LEU A 41 4.62 -12.90 -11.26
CA LEU A 41 5.16 -14.13 -10.68
C LEU A 41 4.16 -15.27 -10.88
N THR A 42 4.67 -16.48 -10.97
CA THR A 42 3.86 -17.69 -11.14
C THR A 42 4.15 -18.74 -10.08
N GLY A 43 3.19 -19.61 -9.85
CA GLY A 43 3.31 -20.79 -8.99
C GLY A 43 2.44 -21.93 -9.50
N ARG A 44 2.55 -23.10 -8.88
CA ARG A 44 1.88 -24.32 -9.30
C ARG A 44 1.04 -24.90 -8.17
N PRO A 45 -0.22 -24.45 -8.00
CA PRO A 45 -1.09 -25.01 -6.99
C PRO A 45 -1.53 -26.43 -7.36
N LEU A 46 -1.85 -27.23 -6.35
CA LEU A 46 -2.44 -28.57 -6.51
C LEU A 46 -3.93 -28.52 -6.89
N ALA A 47 -4.62 -27.53 -6.34
CA ALA A 47 -6.05 -27.36 -6.48
C ALA A 47 -6.46 -25.94 -6.13
N VAL A 48 -7.66 -25.58 -6.56
CA VAL A 48 -8.40 -24.40 -6.09
C VAL A 48 -9.61 -24.90 -5.33
N VAL A 49 -9.87 -24.34 -4.17
CA VAL A 49 -11.06 -24.61 -3.35
C VAL A 49 -11.85 -23.30 -3.23
N ALA A 50 -13.09 -23.33 -3.72
CA ALA A 50 -14.07 -22.28 -3.45
C ALA A 50 -14.96 -22.76 -2.28
N PRO A 51 -14.71 -22.32 -1.02
CA PRO A 51 -15.45 -22.81 0.13
C PRO A 51 -16.91 -22.34 0.08
N ALA A 52 -17.84 -23.20 0.50
CA ALA A 52 -19.26 -22.85 0.53
C ALA A 52 -19.58 -21.86 1.67
N ASP A 53 -18.90 -21.98 2.78
CA ASP A 53 -19.07 -21.15 3.98
C ASP A 53 -17.85 -21.24 4.91
N ARG A 54 -17.92 -20.56 6.08
CA ARG A 54 -16.85 -20.54 7.06
C ARG A 54 -16.52 -21.90 7.68
N ASP A 55 -17.49 -22.83 7.72
CA ASP A 55 -17.27 -24.18 8.26
C ASP A 55 -16.39 -24.98 7.30
N ASP A 56 -16.57 -24.77 5.99
CA ASP A 56 -15.66 -25.29 4.96
C ASP A 56 -14.25 -24.72 5.12
N VAL A 57 -14.11 -23.41 5.35
CA VAL A 57 -12.80 -22.77 5.59
C VAL A 57 -12.13 -23.38 6.82
N SER A 58 -12.87 -23.56 7.92
CA SER A 58 -12.38 -24.21 9.13
C SER A 58 -11.96 -25.67 8.88
N THR A 59 -12.75 -26.39 8.08
CA THR A 59 -12.45 -27.78 7.68
C THR A 59 -11.21 -27.85 6.81
N LEU A 60 -11.07 -26.92 5.86
CA LEU A 60 -9.90 -26.81 4.99
C LEU A 60 -8.63 -26.52 5.78
N VAL A 61 -8.67 -25.59 6.76
CA VAL A 61 -7.51 -25.32 7.64
C VAL A 61 -7.14 -26.57 8.46
N ARG A 62 -8.11 -27.27 9.05
CA ARG A 62 -7.84 -28.53 9.77
C ARG A 62 -7.25 -29.62 8.87
N TRP A 63 -7.74 -29.74 7.64
CA TRP A 63 -7.18 -30.65 6.64
C TRP A 63 -5.74 -30.26 6.28
N ALA A 64 -5.49 -29.00 6.00
CA ALA A 64 -4.18 -28.47 5.62
C ALA A 64 -3.13 -28.71 6.72
N ARG A 65 -3.51 -28.54 7.99
CA ARG A 65 -2.66 -28.86 9.15
C ARG A 65 -2.25 -30.32 9.17
N ARG A 66 -3.21 -31.24 8.98
CA ARG A 66 -2.94 -32.70 9.00
C ARG A 66 -2.10 -33.16 7.80
N SER A 67 -2.30 -32.55 6.64
CA SER A 67 -1.60 -32.90 5.40
C SER A 67 -0.31 -32.08 5.17
N HIS A 68 -0.04 -31.10 6.04
CA HIS A 68 1.03 -30.10 5.86
C HIS A 68 0.98 -29.39 4.49
N THR A 69 -0.22 -29.22 3.94
CA THR A 69 -0.44 -28.59 2.65
C THR A 69 -0.60 -27.08 2.82
N PRO A 70 0.16 -26.24 2.11
CA PRO A 70 -0.01 -24.79 2.19
C PRO A 70 -1.36 -24.34 1.63
N LEU A 71 -1.94 -23.33 2.27
CA LEU A 71 -3.13 -22.60 1.82
C LEU A 71 -2.73 -21.20 1.38
N VAL A 72 -3.22 -20.77 0.21
CA VAL A 72 -3.00 -19.43 -0.33
C VAL A 72 -4.36 -18.78 -0.55
N PRO A 73 -4.77 -17.82 0.29
CA PRO A 73 -6.03 -17.12 0.10
C PRO A 73 -5.94 -16.21 -1.14
N ARG A 74 -7.06 -16.11 -1.85
CA ARG A 74 -7.16 -15.30 -3.05
C ARG A 74 -8.53 -14.62 -3.14
N GLY A 75 -8.53 -13.32 -3.40
CA GLY A 75 -9.64 -12.57 -3.94
C GLY A 75 -9.50 -12.45 -5.45
N ALA A 76 -9.40 -11.24 -5.98
CA ALA A 76 -9.27 -11.01 -7.43
C ALA A 76 -7.84 -11.24 -8.00
N GLY A 77 -6.81 -11.39 -7.16
CA GLY A 77 -5.43 -11.56 -7.62
C GLY A 77 -4.77 -10.31 -8.20
N THR A 78 -5.13 -9.15 -7.68
CA THR A 78 -4.62 -7.84 -8.10
C THR A 78 -3.32 -7.42 -7.40
N SER A 79 -2.75 -8.26 -6.56
CA SER A 79 -1.50 -8.03 -5.82
C SER A 79 -0.31 -7.80 -6.75
N LEU A 80 0.57 -6.85 -6.38
CA LEU A 80 1.70 -6.40 -7.21
C LEU A 80 3.06 -6.95 -6.76
N ASP A 81 3.15 -7.50 -5.55
CA ASP A 81 4.41 -8.03 -4.98
C ASP A 81 4.38 -9.57 -4.78
N GLY A 82 3.35 -10.26 -5.34
CA GLY A 82 3.25 -11.72 -5.34
C GLY A 82 2.60 -12.30 -4.09
N GLU A 83 1.74 -11.55 -3.40
CA GLU A 83 1.05 -11.95 -2.17
C GLU A 83 0.11 -13.12 -2.41
N SER A 84 -0.60 -13.14 -3.55
CA SER A 84 -1.56 -14.18 -3.88
C SER A 84 -1.03 -15.26 -4.84
N VAL A 85 0.25 -15.19 -5.25
CA VAL A 85 0.90 -16.22 -6.06
C VAL A 85 1.01 -17.51 -5.26
N PRO A 86 0.46 -18.64 -5.73
CA PRO A 86 0.51 -19.89 -4.97
C PRO A 86 1.94 -20.42 -4.81
N ALA A 87 2.23 -20.99 -3.64
CA ALA A 87 3.41 -21.83 -3.49
C ALA A 87 3.21 -23.14 -4.27
N ASP A 88 4.29 -23.72 -4.77
CA ASP A 88 4.20 -25.02 -5.44
C ASP A 88 3.64 -26.08 -4.47
N GLY A 89 2.65 -26.82 -4.93
CA GLY A 89 1.98 -27.83 -4.12
C GLY A 89 0.97 -27.26 -3.10
N SER A 90 0.61 -25.99 -3.15
CA SER A 90 -0.41 -25.38 -2.30
C SER A 90 -1.83 -25.61 -2.81
N VAL A 91 -2.82 -25.35 -1.96
CA VAL A 91 -4.22 -25.18 -2.32
C VAL A 91 -4.55 -23.70 -2.28
N VAL A 92 -5.08 -23.15 -3.38
CA VAL A 92 -5.64 -21.81 -3.41
C VAL A 92 -7.03 -21.84 -2.79
N VAL A 93 -7.29 -20.92 -1.88
CA VAL A 93 -8.62 -20.72 -1.27
C VAL A 93 -9.23 -19.50 -1.95
N ASP A 94 -10.16 -19.75 -2.84
CA ASP A 94 -10.81 -18.72 -3.63
C ASP A 94 -12.04 -18.17 -2.90
N PHE A 95 -11.97 -16.88 -2.56
CA PHE A 95 -13.06 -16.14 -1.92
C PHE A 95 -13.86 -15.29 -2.91
N SER A 96 -13.59 -15.34 -4.20
CA SER A 96 -14.27 -14.48 -5.20
C SER A 96 -15.80 -14.69 -5.21
N GLY A 97 -16.26 -15.90 -4.91
CA GLY A 97 -17.68 -16.21 -4.79
C GLY A 97 -18.37 -15.69 -3.52
N TRP A 98 -17.62 -15.22 -2.53
CA TRP A 98 -18.16 -14.65 -1.30
C TRP A 98 -18.37 -13.14 -1.46
N SER A 99 -19.36 -12.75 -2.27
CA SER A 99 -19.51 -11.39 -2.79
C SER A 99 -20.75 -10.66 -2.27
N ARG A 100 -21.34 -11.11 -1.16
CA ARG A 100 -22.54 -10.49 -0.61
C ARG A 100 -22.23 -9.30 0.29
N VAL A 101 -22.93 -8.18 0.07
CA VAL A 101 -23.08 -7.12 1.07
C VAL A 101 -24.18 -7.58 2.03
N LEU A 102 -23.80 -7.97 3.23
CA LEU A 102 -24.69 -8.62 4.20
C LEU A 102 -25.59 -7.63 4.91
N GLU A 103 -25.10 -6.40 5.14
CA GLU A 103 -25.82 -5.35 5.88
C GLU A 103 -25.22 -3.98 5.55
N VAL A 104 -26.07 -2.98 5.37
CA VAL A 104 -25.68 -1.56 5.36
C VAL A 104 -26.42 -0.87 6.50
N ASP A 105 -25.69 -0.47 7.54
CA ASP A 105 -26.21 0.29 8.68
C ASP A 105 -25.80 1.76 8.53
N ALA A 106 -26.72 2.55 7.93
CA ALA A 106 -26.51 3.97 7.73
C ALA A 106 -26.46 4.75 9.05
N GLY A 107 -27.18 4.29 10.09
CA GLY A 107 -27.17 4.93 11.42
C GLY A 107 -25.82 4.80 12.12
N SER A 108 -25.15 3.67 11.97
CA SER A 108 -23.82 3.43 12.54
C SER A 108 -22.68 3.78 11.57
N LEU A 109 -22.98 4.25 10.35
CA LEU A 109 -22.01 4.48 9.29
C LEU A 109 -21.12 3.26 9.09
N SER A 110 -21.72 2.10 8.84
CA SER A 110 -20.99 0.84 8.64
C SER A 110 -21.68 -0.09 7.66
N ALA A 111 -20.90 -1.00 7.09
CA ALA A 111 -21.44 -2.13 6.33
C ALA A 111 -20.73 -3.41 6.74
N ARG A 112 -21.45 -4.52 6.69
CA ARG A 112 -20.94 -5.87 6.91
C ARG A 112 -20.94 -6.60 5.58
N VAL A 113 -19.77 -7.11 5.20
CA VAL A 113 -19.54 -7.67 3.88
C VAL A 113 -18.77 -9.00 3.94
N GLU A 114 -18.97 -9.84 2.95
CA GLU A 114 -18.12 -10.98 2.70
C GLU A 114 -16.78 -10.54 2.08
N PRO A 115 -15.68 -11.29 2.28
CA PRO A 115 -14.34 -10.88 1.85
C PRO A 115 -14.17 -10.76 0.33
N GLY A 116 -14.97 -11.47 -0.46
CA GLY A 116 -14.93 -11.44 -1.92
C GLY A 116 -15.75 -10.30 -2.55
N VAL A 117 -16.41 -9.46 -1.75
CA VAL A 117 -17.10 -8.26 -2.28
C VAL A 117 -16.08 -7.36 -2.97
N VAL A 118 -16.29 -7.06 -4.25
CA VAL A 118 -15.46 -6.12 -5.00
C VAL A 118 -15.70 -4.70 -4.48
N ASN A 119 -14.64 -3.90 -4.34
CA ASN A 119 -14.77 -2.53 -3.81
C ASN A 119 -15.79 -1.70 -4.61
N TRP A 120 -15.77 -1.78 -5.94
CA TRP A 120 -16.75 -1.13 -6.82
C TRP A 120 -18.20 -1.54 -6.52
N GLU A 121 -18.45 -2.83 -6.29
CA GLU A 121 -19.79 -3.32 -5.97
C GLU A 121 -20.26 -2.78 -4.62
N LEU A 122 -19.35 -2.69 -3.64
CA LEU A 122 -19.65 -2.05 -2.37
C LEU A 122 -20.01 -0.58 -2.57
N GLN A 123 -19.26 0.19 -3.38
CA GLN A 123 -19.60 1.59 -3.67
C GLN A 123 -20.99 1.73 -4.26
N LYS A 124 -21.37 0.87 -5.21
CA LYS A 124 -22.71 0.87 -5.80
C LYS A 124 -23.80 0.60 -4.75
N ALA A 125 -23.58 -0.36 -3.86
CA ALA A 125 -24.53 -0.67 -2.79
C ALA A 125 -24.69 0.47 -1.77
N LEU A 126 -23.64 1.27 -1.54
CA LEU A 126 -23.63 2.35 -0.57
C LEU A 126 -24.22 3.67 -1.11
N ARG A 127 -24.12 3.93 -2.40
CA ARG A 127 -24.54 5.19 -3.04
C ARG A 127 -26.01 5.59 -2.76
N PRO A 128 -26.99 4.67 -2.78
CA PRO A 128 -28.39 4.99 -2.44
C PRO A 128 -28.58 5.49 -1.00
N HIS A 129 -27.64 5.17 -0.10
CA HIS A 129 -27.63 5.61 1.30
C HIS A 129 -26.90 6.94 1.51
N GLY A 130 -26.37 7.58 0.45
CA GLY A 130 -25.54 8.78 0.55
C GLY A 130 -24.18 8.51 1.23
N LEU A 131 -23.69 7.27 1.19
CA LEU A 131 -22.48 6.82 1.84
C LEU A 131 -21.47 6.25 0.84
N PHE A 132 -20.20 6.19 1.26
CA PHE A 132 -19.15 5.53 0.49
C PHE A 132 -18.08 4.92 1.41
N PHE A 133 -17.32 3.98 0.87
CA PHE A 133 -16.13 3.40 1.47
C PHE A 133 -14.90 4.11 0.90
N PRO A 134 -14.17 4.94 1.69
CA PRO A 134 -13.14 5.84 1.15
C PRO A 134 -11.92 5.17 0.51
N PRO A 135 -11.38 4.03 0.99
CA PRO A 135 -10.23 3.41 0.35
C PRO A 135 -10.49 3.04 -1.11
N ASN A 136 -9.65 3.56 -2.01
CA ASN A 136 -9.78 3.36 -3.45
C ASN A 136 -8.43 3.02 -4.11
N PRO A 137 -7.88 1.81 -3.86
CA PRO A 137 -6.65 1.38 -4.53
C PRO A 137 -6.80 1.46 -6.04
N GLY A 138 -5.71 1.57 -6.79
CA GLY A 138 -5.75 1.63 -8.25
C GLY A 138 -6.56 0.49 -8.89
N SER A 139 -6.65 -0.65 -8.23
CA SER A 139 -7.44 -1.82 -8.62
C SER A 139 -8.88 -1.84 -8.07
N TRP A 140 -9.42 -0.73 -7.55
CA TRP A 140 -10.72 -0.69 -6.84
C TRP A 140 -11.92 -1.22 -7.62
N THR A 141 -11.85 -1.21 -8.95
CA THR A 141 -12.88 -1.80 -9.82
C THR A 141 -12.90 -3.32 -9.81
N THR A 142 -11.84 -3.96 -9.34
CA THR A 142 -11.66 -5.41 -9.35
C THR A 142 -11.22 -5.99 -8.00
N SER A 143 -10.47 -5.24 -7.19
CA SER A 143 -9.99 -5.71 -5.90
C SER A 143 -11.12 -5.98 -4.93
N THR A 144 -10.96 -7.00 -4.08
CA THR A 144 -11.95 -7.41 -3.10
C THR A 144 -11.68 -6.79 -1.73
N ILE A 145 -12.71 -6.60 -0.91
CA ILE A 145 -12.58 -6.04 0.44
C ILE A 145 -11.64 -6.90 1.31
N GLY A 146 -11.74 -8.23 1.23
CA GLY A 146 -10.81 -9.13 1.93
C GLY A 146 -9.37 -9.00 1.44
N GLY A 147 -9.16 -8.76 0.13
CA GLY A 147 -7.85 -8.45 -0.44
C GLY A 147 -7.31 -7.11 0.08
N ASN A 148 -8.14 -6.07 0.09
CA ASN A 148 -7.76 -4.75 0.61
C ASN A 148 -7.39 -4.81 2.11
N VAL A 149 -8.09 -5.63 2.90
CA VAL A 149 -7.75 -5.90 4.30
C VAL A 149 -6.41 -6.63 4.40
N ALA A 150 -6.20 -7.65 3.56
CA ALA A 150 -5.00 -8.48 3.61
C ALA A 150 -3.72 -7.69 3.31
N THR A 151 -3.76 -6.73 2.39
CA THR A 151 -2.60 -5.89 2.02
C THR A 151 -2.60 -4.52 2.70
N ASN A 152 -3.66 -4.17 3.45
CA ASN A 152 -3.89 -2.80 3.92
C ASN A 152 -3.89 -1.80 2.76
N ALA A 153 -4.57 -2.14 1.68
CA ALA A 153 -4.57 -1.35 0.45
C ALA A 153 -4.93 0.13 0.69
N SER A 154 -4.28 1.00 -0.04
CA SER A 154 -4.41 2.44 0.04
C SER A 154 -5.03 3.01 -1.25
N GLY A 155 -4.50 4.11 -1.79
CA GLY A 155 -4.92 4.70 -3.05
C GLY A 155 -5.04 6.22 -2.99
N MET A 156 -5.50 6.82 -4.07
CA MET A 156 -5.46 8.27 -4.32
C MET A 156 -6.10 9.13 -3.22
N ARG A 157 -7.15 8.63 -2.54
CA ARG A 157 -7.84 9.35 -1.46
C ARG A 157 -7.26 9.11 -0.08
N SER A 158 -6.22 8.31 0.05
CA SER A 158 -5.62 8.01 1.36
C SER A 158 -4.98 9.25 2.00
N PHE A 159 -4.60 10.25 1.21
CA PHE A 159 -4.17 11.55 1.70
C PHE A 159 -5.16 12.17 2.72
N ARG A 160 -6.45 12.08 2.46
CA ARG A 160 -7.50 12.58 3.37
C ARG A 160 -8.02 11.51 4.31
N TYR A 161 -8.25 10.31 3.79
CA TYR A 161 -9.02 9.29 4.47
C TYR A 161 -8.17 8.20 5.11
N GLY A 162 -6.90 8.11 4.74
CA GLY A 162 -6.03 7.02 5.16
C GLY A 162 -6.30 5.70 4.42
N PRO A 163 -5.48 4.69 4.68
CA PRO A 163 -5.57 3.37 4.05
C PRO A 163 -6.72 2.54 4.63
N THR A 164 -6.91 1.33 4.12
CA THR A 164 -7.98 0.38 4.52
C THR A 164 -8.08 0.19 6.02
N ARG A 165 -6.97 0.14 6.77
CA ARG A 165 -6.99 -0.03 8.24
C ARG A 165 -7.78 1.04 8.98
N ALA A 166 -7.84 2.25 8.47
CA ALA A 166 -8.61 3.34 9.07
C ALA A 166 -10.14 3.14 8.93
N TRP A 167 -10.54 2.24 8.03
CA TRP A 167 -11.93 2.03 7.62
C TRP A 167 -12.47 0.62 7.91
N VAL A 168 -11.71 -0.21 8.61
CA VAL A 168 -12.18 -1.51 9.09
C VAL A 168 -12.46 -1.42 10.58
N ARG A 169 -13.64 -1.89 11.01
CA ARG A 169 -14.04 -1.96 12.42
C ARG A 169 -13.86 -3.34 13.04
N GLU A 170 -14.18 -4.38 12.26
CA GLU A 170 -14.14 -5.75 12.74
C GLU A 170 -13.81 -6.70 11.60
N VAL A 171 -13.08 -7.74 11.88
CA VAL A 171 -12.84 -8.88 10.98
C VAL A 171 -13.16 -10.17 11.75
N GLU A 172 -14.00 -11.02 11.16
CA GLU A 172 -14.09 -12.41 11.54
C GLU A 172 -13.10 -13.20 10.70
N ALA A 173 -12.28 -14.05 11.31
CA ALA A 173 -11.27 -14.82 10.62
C ALA A 173 -11.05 -16.19 11.23
N ILE A 174 -10.60 -17.15 10.41
CA ILE A 174 -10.11 -18.45 10.84
C ILE A 174 -8.58 -18.43 10.80
N LEU A 175 -7.96 -18.56 11.98
CA LEU A 175 -6.51 -18.61 12.13
C LEU A 175 -5.92 -19.91 11.60
N GLY A 176 -4.61 -19.96 11.39
CA GLY A 176 -3.88 -21.19 11.06
C GLY A 176 -3.96 -22.29 12.12
N THR A 177 -4.35 -21.96 13.35
CA THR A 177 -4.72 -22.92 14.40
C THR A 177 -6.04 -23.62 14.13
N GLY A 178 -6.90 -23.09 13.26
CA GLY A 178 -8.29 -23.50 13.03
C GLY A 178 -9.28 -22.80 13.96
N ALA A 179 -8.84 -21.90 14.83
CA ALA A 179 -9.72 -21.12 15.71
C ALA A 179 -10.43 -20.02 14.93
N LEU A 180 -11.75 -19.90 15.13
CA LEU A 180 -12.54 -18.76 14.71
C LEU A 180 -12.33 -17.61 15.71
N VAL A 181 -11.97 -16.44 15.22
CA VAL A 181 -11.75 -15.23 16.01
C VAL A 181 -12.52 -14.05 15.44
N ARG A 182 -12.91 -13.14 16.32
CA ARG A 182 -13.39 -11.80 15.95
C ARG A 182 -12.42 -10.76 16.47
N LEU A 183 -11.87 -9.98 15.56
CA LEU A 183 -10.86 -8.96 15.82
C LEU A 183 -11.51 -7.60 15.61
N GLY A 184 -11.36 -6.68 16.57
CA GLY A 184 -12.01 -5.38 16.50
C GLY A 184 -13.34 -5.32 17.25
N SER A 185 -14.22 -4.39 16.85
CA SER A 185 -15.55 -4.17 17.42
C SER A 185 -16.39 -3.28 16.51
N ARG A 186 -17.69 -3.55 16.44
CA ARG A 186 -18.63 -2.64 15.76
C ARG A 186 -18.78 -1.29 16.46
N ALA A 187 -18.44 -1.22 17.75
CA ALA A 187 -18.48 0.04 18.50
C ALA A 187 -17.45 1.04 17.94
N PRO A 188 -17.81 2.33 17.82
CA PRO A 188 -16.91 3.35 17.27
C PRO A 188 -15.64 3.56 18.11
N LYS A 189 -15.66 3.20 19.39
CA LYS A 189 -14.55 3.36 20.32
C LYS A 189 -14.33 2.09 21.12
N ARG A 190 -13.08 1.63 21.19
CA ARG A 190 -12.67 0.46 21.96
C ARG A 190 -11.30 0.67 22.56
N SER A 191 -11.14 0.27 23.83
CA SER A 191 -9.85 0.21 24.53
C SER A 191 -9.66 -1.12 25.32
N ALA A 192 -10.41 -2.16 24.91
CA ALA A 192 -10.34 -3.48 25.55
C ALA A 192 -9.19 -4.30 24.94
N GLY A 193 -8.02 -4.25 25.59
CA GLY A 193 -6.82 -4.98 25.20
C GLY A 193 -6.02 -4.37 24.03
N PRO A 194 -4.89 -5.00 23.67
CA PRO A 194 -4.10 -4.62 22.50
C PRO A 194 -4.90 -4.72 21.20
N ASP A 195 -4.52 -3.92 20.21
CA ASP A 195 -5.21 -3.88 18.93
C ASP A 195 -4.79 -5.01 18.00
N LEU A 196 -5.49 -6.14 18.13
CA LEU A 196 -5.28 -7.31 17.27
C LEU A 196 -5.84 -7.14 15.87
N LEU A 197 -6.80 -6.22 15.67
CA LEU A 197 -7.36 -5.94 14.36
C LEU A 197 -6.29 -5.31 13.45
N HIS A 198 -5.60 -4.27 13.91
CA HIS A 198 -4.54 -3.63 13.14
C HIS A 198 -3.29 -4.51 12.97
N LEU A 199 -3.10 -5.51 13.85
CA LEU A 199 -2.09 -6.55 13.66
C LEU A 199 -2.46 -7.51 12.51
N PHE A 200 -3.75 -7.79 12.33
CA PHE A 200 -4.26 -8.68 11.29
C PHE A 200 -4.30 -8.01 9.91
N ILE A 201 -4.67 -6.71 9.85
CA ILE A 201 -4.72 -5.95 8.60
C ILE A 201 -3.30 -5.75 8.06
N GLY A 202 -3.08 -6.06 6.79
CA GLY A 202 -1.76 -6.06 6.16
C GLY A 202 -0.95 -7.33 6.41
N SER A 203 -1.58 -8.39 6.92
CA SER A 203 -0.90 -9.68 7.15
C SER A 203 -0.78 -10.57 5.90
N GLU A 204 -1.28 -10.14 4.77
CA GLU A 204 -1.21 -10.86 3.48
C GLU A 204 -1.75 -12.30 3.56
N GLY A 205 -2.80 -12.51 4.37
CA GLY A 205 -3.39 -13.83 4.57
C GLY A 205 -2.48 -14.86 5.28
N THR A 206 -1.45 -14.40 5.96
CA THR A 206 -0.47 -15.27 6.64
C THR A 206 -0.84 -15.56 8.09
N LEU A 207 -1.72 -14.79 8.71
CA LEU A 207 -2.17 -14.96 10.09
C LEU A 207 -3.51 -15.69 10.16
N GLY A 208 -4.37 -15.50 9.16
CA GLY A 208 -5.71 -16.07 9.12
C GLY A 208 -6.39 -15.81 7.78
N LEU A 209 -7.55 -16.43 7.60
CA LEU A 209 -8.43 -16.30 6.45
C LEU A 209 -9.66 -15.51 6.89
N ALA A 210 -9.83 -14.29 6.40
CA ALA A 210 -10.99 -13.44 6.69
C ALA A 210 -12.26 -14.09 6.12
N THR A 211 -13.31 -14.16 6.92
CA THR A 211 -14.62 -14.71 6.55
C THR A 211 -15.73 -13.68 6.53
N GLU A 212 -15.56 -12.59 7.26
CA GLU A 212 -16.48 -11.45 7.27
C GLU A 212 -15.69 -10.18 7.65
N VAL A 213 -16.08 -9.05 7.06
CA VAL A 213 -15.48 -7.74 7.35
C VAL A 213 -16.58 -6.74 7.67
N VAL A 214 -16.42 -5.99 8.76
CA VAL A 214 -17.23 -4.80 9.04
C VAL A 214 -16.40 -3.57 8.71
N VAL A 215 -16.87 -2.82 7.72
CA VAL A 215 -16.23 -1.57 7.29
C VAL A 215 -16.95 -0.36 7.88
N ARG A 216 -16.18 0.70 8.15
CA ARG A 216 -16.68 2.03 8.44
C ARG A 216 -16.96 2.76 7.12
N LEU A 217 -17.94 3.66 7.12
CA LEU A 217 -18.36 4.43 5.96
C LEU A 217 -18.26 5.93 6.24
N ALA A 218 -18.14 6.71 5.17
CA ALA A 218 -18.20 8.16 5.20
C ALA A 218 -19.43 8.67 4.42
N PRO A 219 -19.99 9.84 4.79
CA PRO A 219 -20.95 10.54 3.95
C PRO A 219 -20.35 10.91 2.60
N LEU A 220 -21.11 10.69 1.53
CA LEU A 220 -20.68 11.05 0.18
C LEU A 220 -20.58 12.58 0.06
N PRO A 221 -19.47 13.15 -0.39
CA PRO A 221 -19.35 14.58 -0.65
C PRO A 221 -20.36 15.03 -1.72
N ALA A 222 -21.03 16.18 -1.50
CA ALA A 222 -22.03 16.68 -2.44
C ALA A 222 -21.40 17.18 -3.75
N VAL A 223 -20.16 17.70 -3.68
CA VAL A 223 -19.41 18.21 -4.83
C VAL A 223 -17.98 17.69 -4.77
N ARG A 224 -17.48 17.18 -5.88
CA ARG A 224 -16.10 16.75 -6.07
C ARG A 224 -15.56 17.33 -7.37
N LYS A 225 -14.49 18.10 -7.31
CA LYS A 225 -13.83 18.72 -8.46
C LYS A 225 -12.45 18.12 -8.64
N GLY A 226 -12.13 17.72 -9.87
CA GLY A 226 -10.77 17.36 -10.27
C GLY A 226 -10.02 18.62 -10.72
N VAL A 227 -8.73 18.70 -10.39
CA VAL A 227 -7.88 19.84 -10.82
C VAL A 227 -6.57 19.29 -11.36
N VAL A 228 -6.18 19.77 -12.56
CA VAL A 228 -4.91 19.46 -13.21
C VAL A 228 -4.05 20.71 -13.23
N VAL A 229 -2.89 20.64 -12.59
CA VAL A 229 -1.94 21.76 -12.45
C VAL A 229 -0.64 21.40 -13.15
N PRO A 230 -0.27 22.06 -14.26
CA PRO A 230 1.05 21.92 -14.84
C PRO A 230 2.11 22.47 -13.87
N LEU A 231 3.16 21.69 -13.63
CA LEU A 231 4.25 22.08 -12.74
C LEU A 231 5.43 22.66 -13.51
N PRO A 232 6.00 23.79 -13.07
CA PRO A 232 7.23 24.31 -13.65
C PRO A 232 8.41 23.37 -13.30
N PRO A 233 9.46 23.30 -14.13
CA PRO A 233 10.59 22.39 -13.94
C PRO A 233 11.31 22.55 -12.59
N GLN A 234 11.27 23.75 -11.99
CA GLN A 234 11.87 24.05 -10.69
C GLN A 234 10.96 23.80 -9.49
N ALA A 235 9.75 23.25 -9.69
CA ALA A 235 8.82 22.98 -8.60
C ALA A 235 9.42 22.00 -7.59
N LEU A 236 9.41 22.37 -6.31
CA LEU A 236 9.82 21.52 -5.20
C LEU A 236 8.60 20.75 -4.71
N LEU A 237 8.48 19.49 -5.11
CA LEU A 237 7.31 18.64 -4.88
C LEU A 237 6.99 18.49 -3.39
N GLY A 238 7.99 18.19 -2.56
CA GLY A 238 7.81 18.01 -1.13
C GLY A 238 7.38 19.28 -0.41
N ARG A 239 7.93 20.45 -0.82
CA ARG A 239 7.53 21.76 -0.28
C ARG A 239 6.09 22.09 -0.68
N LEU A 240 5.74 21.89 -1.94
CA LEU A 240 4.40 22.14 -2.47
C LEU A 240 3.36 21.26 -1.79
N ALA A 241 3.61 19.94 -1.70
CA ALA A 241 2.73 19.00 -1.01
C ALA A 241 2.50 19.40 0.45
N ALA A 242 3.58 19.77 1.17
CA ALA A 242 3.48 20.21 2.56
C ALA A 242 2.71 21.54 2.71
N ALA A 243 2.80 22.46 1.76
CA ALA A 243 2.03 23.70 1.75
C ALA A 243 0.54 23.43 1.54
N LEU A 244 0.21 22.60 0.54
CA LEU A 244 -1.17 22.20 0.23
C LEU A 244 -1.81 21.38 1.38
N ALA A 245 -1.07 20.46 1.99
CA ALA A 245 -1.54 19.68 3.14
C ALA A 245 -1.89 20.55 4.36
N ARG A 246 -1.19 21.68 4.55
CA ARG A 246 -1.42 22.63 5.64
C ARG A 246 -2.42 23.73 5.31
N ALA A 247 -2.91 23.81 4.07
CA ALA A 247 -3.83 24.87 3.67
C ALA A 247 -5.21 24.70 4.37
N PRO A 248 -5.58 25.63 5.28
CA PRO A 248 -6.83 25.50 6.02
C PRO A 248 -8.05 25.53 5.09
N GLY A 249 -8.97 24.60 5.26
CA GLY A 249 -10.23 24.60 4.51
C GLY A 249 -10.11 24.32 3.02
N SER A 250 -8.96 23.85 2.53
CA SER A 250 -8.72 23.52 1.11
C SER A 250 -9.68 22.45 0.55
N GLY A 251 -10.20 21.57 1.43
CA GLY A 251 -11.06 20.47 1.03
C GLY A 251 -10.36 19.42 0.16
N LEU A 252 -9.03 19.43 0.10
CA LEU A 252 -8.26 18.45 -0.67
C LEU A 252 -8.50 17.04 -0.11
N SER A 253 -8.86 16.12 -0.99
CA SER A 253 -9.04 14.69 -0.66
C SER A 253 -8.01 13.78 -1.35
N ALA A 254 -7.43 14.24 -2.46
CA ALA A 254 -6.35 13.54 -3.14
C ALA A 254 -5.32 14.53 -3.69
N MET A 255 -4.06 14.06 -3.78
CA MET A 255 -2.94 14.83 -4.31
C MET A 255 -1.96 13.87 -4.99
N GLU A 256 -2.00 13.85 -6.32
CA GLU A 256 -1.27 12.92 -7.18
C GLU A 256 -0.23 13.65 -8.04
N TYR A 257 0.84 12.96 -8.34
CA TYR A 257 1.91 13.43 -9.21
C TYR A 257 2.06 12.53 -10.43
N LEU A 258 2.25 13.14 -11.60
CA LEU A 258 2.70 12.47 -12.81
C LEU A 258 3.95 13.21 -13.30
N ASP A 259 5.04 12.50 -13.58
CA ASP A 259 6.14 13.11 -14.32
C ASP A 259 5.71 13.40 -15.78
N ARG A 260 6.51 14.21 -16.47
CA ARG A 260 6.22 14.58 -17.87
C ARG A 260 6.04 13.34 -18.78
N ASN A 261 6.88 12.31 -18.59
CA ASN A 261 6.83 11.12 -19.42
C ASN A 261 5.53 10.33 -19.19
N CYS A 262 5.10 10.19 -17.94
CA CYS A 262 3.85 9.53 -17.59
C CYS A 262 2.64 10.34 -18.09
N ALA A 263 2.64 11.67 -17.92
CA ALA A 263 1.58 12.56 -18.39
C ALA A 263 1.40 12.46 -19.90
N SER A 264 2.51 12.49 -20.67
CA SER A 264 2.50 12.32 -22.12
C SER A 264 2.00 10.93 -22.55
N ALA A 265 2.48 9.87 -21.89
CA ALA A 265 2.07 8.51 -22.22
C ALA A 265 0.55 8.30 -22.03
N ILE A 266 -0.04 8.83 -20.95
CA ILE A 266 -1.49 8.75 -20.70
C ILE A 266 -2.25 9.61 -21.72
N ALA A 267 -1.81 10.83 -22.01
CA ALA A 267 -2.47 11.70 -22.98
C ALA A 267 -2.53 11.04 -24.36
N GLU A 268 -1.44 10.45 -24.82
CA GLU A 268 -1.36 9.73 -26.09
C GLU A 268 -2.22 8.45 -26.07
N GLY A 269 -2.16 7.66 -24.99
CA GLY A 269 -2.84 6.36 -24.88
C GLY A 269 -4.34 6.45 -24.58
N ARG A 270 -4.82 7.55 -24.00
CA ARG A 270 -6.22 7.73 -23.54
C ARG A 270 -6.86 9.03 -24.02
N ALA A 271 -6.20 9.77 -24.92
CA ALA A 271 -6.67 11.06 -25.46
C ALA A 271 -7.02 12.07 -24.34
N ALA A 272 -6.24 12.10 -23.26
CA ALA A 272 -6.46 13.04 -22.18
C ALA A 272 -6.10 14.48 -22.60
N SER A 273 -6.98 15.42 -22.32
CA SER A 273 -6.83 16.83 -22.70
C SER A 273 -6.05 17.65 -21.65
N TRP A 274 -4.82 17.25 -21.33
CA TRP A 274 -3.92 17.97 -20.44
C TRP A 274 -2.55 18.24 -21.09
N PRO A 275 -1.73 19.17 -20.55
CA PRO A 275 -0.39 19.44 -21.08
C PRO A 275 0.51 18.20 -21.06
N THR A 276 1.27 17.97 -22.15
CA THR A 276 2.19 16.83 -22.31
C THR A 276 3.66 17.22 -22.18
N ASP A 277 3.94 18.51 -22.06
CA ASP A 277 5.28 19.09 -21.97
C ASP A 277 5.74 19.41 -20.54
N ALA A 278 4.87 19.16 -19.55
CA ALA A 278 5.14 19.40 -18.14
C ALA A 278 4.82 18.18 -17.27
N ALA A 279 5.39 18.11 -16.08
CA ALA A 279 4.90 17.26 -15.02
C ALA A 279 3.56 17.83 -14.49
N LEU A 280 2.69 16.95 -13.98
CA LEU A 280 1.36 17.35 -13.52
C LEU A 280 1.17 17.05 -12.05
N LEU A 281 0.50 17.96 -11.35
CA LEU A 281 -0.12 17.74 -10.06
C LEU A 281 -1.63 17.60 -10.29
N LEU A 282 -2.19 16.48 -9.87
CA LEU A 282 -3.62 16.20 -9.95
C LEU A 282 -4.20 16.27 -8.55
N LEU A 283 -5.28 17.03 -8.38
CA LEU A 283 -5.89 17.27 -7.07
C LEU A 283 -7.38 16.95 -7.12
N GLU A 284 -7.93 16.52 -5.98
CA GLU A 284 -9.37 16.45 -5.77
C GLU A 284 -9.76 17.42 -4.66
N VAL A 285 -10.78 18.25 -4.95
CA VAL A 285 -11.38 19.18 -4.00
C VAL A 285 -12.80 18.72 -3.73
N GLU A 286 -13.10 18.38 -2.47
CA GLU A 286 -14.44 18.06 -2.00
C GLU A 286 -15.10 19.28 -1.37
N ALA A 287 -16.45 19.41 -1.52
CA ALA A 287 -17.24 20.48 -0.93
C ALA A 287 -18.70 20.04 -0.68
N GLN A 288 -19.42 20.81 0.13
CA GLN A 288 -20.84 20.57 0.41
C GLN A 288 -21.79 21.36 -0.51
N SER A 289 -21.22 22.31 -1.29
CA SER A 289 -21.97 23.10 -2.26
C SER A 289 -21.07 23.61 -3.38
N PRO A 290 -21.64 23.98 -4.54
CA PRO A 290 -20.89 24.61 -5.64
C PRO A 290 -20.19 25.91 -5.22
N THR A 291 -20.82 26.74 -4.39
CA THR A 291 -20.24 27.98 -3.86
C THR A 291 -19.01 27.68 -2.98
N GLU A 292 -19.10 26.69 -2.15
CA GLU A 292 -17.95 26.26 -1.32
C GLU A 292 -16.84 25.69 -2.20
N ALA A 293 -17.16 24.90 -3.22
CA ALA A 293 -16.15 24.38 -4.17
C ALA A 293 -15.41 25.53 -4.86
N HIS A 294 -16.14 26.55 -5.34
CA HIS A 294 -15.52 27.73 -5.95
C HIS A 294 -14.54 28.43 -5.00
N ARG A 295 -14.96 28.72 -3.76
CA ARG A 295 -14.12 29.35 -2.74
C ARG A 295 -12.87 28.50 -2.45
N ARG A 296 -12.97 27.17 -2.38
CA ARG A 296 -11.85 26.26 -2.17
C ARG A 296 -10.87 26.25 -3.34
N LEU A 297 -11.37 26.35 -4.57
CA LEU A 297 -10.53 26.47 -5.76
C LEU A 297 -9.75 27.80 -5.80
N GLU A 298 -10.35 28.92 -5.36
CA GLU A 298 -9.64 30.20 -5.21
C GLU A 298 -8.54 30.10 -4.14
N GLN A 299 -8.83 29.51 -2.97
CA GLN A 299 -7.82 29.26 -1.94
C GLN A 299 -6.68 28.37 -2.45
N LEU A 300 -7.00 27.35 -3.24
CA LEU A 300 -5.99 26.49 -3.89
C LEU A 300 -5.10 27.29 -4.82
N ARG A 301 -5.67 28.18 -5.63
CA ARG A 301 -4.94 29.08 -6.53
C ARG A 301 -3.93 29.95 -5.77
N ASP A 302 -4.34 30.53 -4.65
CA ASP A 302 -3.47 31.37 -3.83
C ASP A 302 -2.28 30.56 -3.26
N VAL A 303 -2.54 29.36 -2.77
CA VAL A 303 -1.47 28.48 -2.25
C VAL A 303 -0.49 28.09 -3.36
N LEU A 304 -0.97 27.78 -4.56
CA LEU A 304 -0.12 27.44 -5.71
C LEU A 304 0.75 28.63 -6.09
N MET A 305 0.17 29.83 -6.20
CA MET A 305 0.92 31.06 -6.52
C MET A 305 2.00 31.37 -5.49
N MET A 306 1.68 31.30 -4.19
CA MET A 306 2.66 31.54 -3.12
C MET A 306 3.81 30.53 -3.13
N ASN A 307 3.65 29.38 -3.77
CA ASN A 307 4.68 28.36 -3.94
C ASN A 307 5.33 28.35 -5.35
N GLY A 308 5.15 29.43 -6.14
CA GLY A 308 5.80 29.60 -7.43
C GLY A 308 5.24 28.74 -8.56
N VAL A 309 4.01 28.23 -8.39
CA VAL A 309 3.30 27.48 -9.45
C VAL A 309 2.39 28.45 -10.19
N PRO A 310 2.46 28.52 -11.53
CA PRO A 310 1.58 29.38 -12.32
C PRO A 310 0.10 29.05 -12.12
N THR A 311 -0.77 30.05 -12.22
CA THR A 311 -2.19 29.96 -11.88
C THR A 311 -3.08 29.28 -12.93
N GLY A 312 -2.51 28.85 -14.05
CA GLY A 312 -3.26 28.14 -15.10
C GLY A 312 -3.44 26.68 -14.74
N PHE A 313 -4.59 26.34 -14.16
CA PHE A 313 -5.00 24.95 -13.96
C PHE A 313 -6.33 24.66 -14.64
N THR A 314 -6.54 23.39 -15.03
CA THR A 314 -7.79 22.91 -15.60
C THR A 314 -8.65 22.31 -14.50
N VAL A 315 -9.94 22.61 -14.50
CA VAL A 315 -10.90 22.03 -13.57
C VAL A 315 -11.82 21.06 -14.30
N PHE A 316 -11.93 19.87 -13.78
CA PHE A 316 -12.90 18.85 -14.18
C PHE A 316 -14.13 18.98 -13.28
N ASP A 317 -15.29 19.09 -13.89
CA ASP A 317 -16.55 19.23 -13.16
C ASP A 317 -16.94 17.99 -12.38
N ASP A 318 -16.55 16.81 -12.87
CA ASP A 318 -16.59 15.52 -12.17
C ASP A 318 -15.17 15.01 -11.95
N ALA A 319 -14.78 14.85 -10.68
CA ALA A 319 -13.48 14.30 -10.33
C ALA A 319 -13.30 12.84 -10.80
N ASP A 320 -14.37 12.07 -10.98
CA ASP A 320 -14.28 10.67 -11.43
C ASP A 320 -13.72 10.56 -12.87
N GLU A 321 -13.95 11.58 -13.71
CA GLU A 321 -13.35 11.66 -15.05
C GLU A 321 -11.81 11.75 -14.95
N LEU A 322 -11.29 12.65 -14.11
CA LEU A 322 -9.85 12.79 -13.87
C LEU A 322 -9.25 11.50 -13.31
N TRP A 323 -9.94 10.89 -12.34
CA TRP A 323 -9.42 9.67 -11.68
C TRP A 323 -9.48 8.44 -12.58
N THR A 324 -10.41 8.38 -13.52
CA THR A 324 -10.44 7.35 -14.55
C THR A 324 -9.19 7.43 -15.40
N LEU A 325 -8.82 8.63 -15.87
CA LEU A 325 -7.58 8.83 -16.64
C LEU A 325 -6.34 8.47 -15.81
N ARG A 326 -6.23 8.99 -14.58
CA ARG A 326 -5.09 8.72 -13.69
C ARG A 326 -4.96 7.23 -13.36
N GLY A 327 -6.08 6.55 -13.16
CA GLY A 327 -6.11 5.12 -12.87
C GLY A 327 -5.49 4.26 -13.97
N THR A 328 -5.50 4.72 -15.22
CA THR A 328 -4.91 3.99 -16.35
C THR A 328 -3.39 4.08 -16.46
N SER A 329 -2.69 4.81 -15.58
CA SER A 329 -1.23 5.02 -15.68
C SER A 329 -0.44 3.73 -15.81
N GLY A 330 -0.74 2.73 -14.97
CA GLY A 330 -0.07 1.43 -15.03
C GLY A 330 -0.41 0.63 -16.30
N ASP A 331 -1.67 0.69 -16.73
CA ASP A 331 -2.15 -0.05 -17.91
C ASP A 331 -1.55 0.51 -19.20
N VAL A 332 -1.51 1.85 -19.35
CA VAL A 332 -0.88 2.50 -20.52
C VAL A 332 0.60 2.14 -20.64
N LEU A 333 1.31 2.12 -19.51
CA LEU A 333 2.73 1.71 -19.51
C LEU A 333 2.88 0.23 -19.85
N LEU A 334 2.01 -0.63 -19.33
CA LEU A 334 2.00 -2.06 -19.61
C LEU A 334 1.68 -2.34 -21.10
N GLU A 335 0.68 -1.68 -21.66
CA GLU A 335 0.29 -1.78 -23.06
C GLU A 335 1.40 -1.34 -24.02
N ARG A 336 2.09 -0.25 -23.65
CA ARG A 336 3.13 0.36 -24.52
C ARG A 336 4.49 -0.30 -24.41
N TYR A 337 4.88 -0.75 -23.22
CA TYR A 337 6.24 -1.22 -22.94
C TYR A 337 6.29 -2.68 -22.46
N GLY A 338 5.16 -3.33 -22.29
CA GLY A 338 5.08 -4.69 -21.75
C GLY A 338 5.37 -4.74 -20.26
N GLN A 339 5.66 -5.96 -19.77
CA GLN A 339 6.00 -6.18 -18.37
C GLN A 339 7.29 -5.45 -18.01
N HIS A 340 7.24 -4.69 -16.91
CA HIS A 340 8.36 -3.87 -16.43
C HIS A 340 8.42 -3.84 -14.91
N VAL A 341 9.53 -3.34 -14.36
CA VAL A 341 9.69 -3.19 -12.91
C VAL A 341 8.86 -2.01 -12.44
N ARG A 342 7.98 -2.28 -11.47
CA ARG A 342 7.17 -1.28 -10.74
C ARG A 342 7.49 -1.41 -9.26
N GLU A 343 7.86 -0.30 -8.64
CA GLU A 343 8.13 -0.27 -7.20
C GLU A 343 7.20 0.71 -6.49
N ASP A 344 7.14 0.57 -5.19
CA ASP A 344 6.26 1.35 -4.32
C ASP A 344 7.05 1.73 -3.07
N VAL A 345 7.38 3.00 -2.94
CA VAL A 345 8.18 3.53 -1.84
C VAL A 345 7.61 4.86 -1.35
N ALA A 346 7.76 5.14 -0.06
CA ALA A 346 7.35 6.43 0.49
C ALA A 346 8.45 7.00 1.40
N VAL A 347 8.52 8.33 1.43
CA VAL A 347 9.42 9.09 2.31
C VAL A 347 8.65 10.24 2.97
N PRO A 348 9.14 10.80 4.09
CA PRO A 348 8.59 12.04 4.63
C PRO A 348 8.57 13.15 3.57
N LEU A 349 7.51 13.96 3.50
CA LEU A 349 7.31 14.99 2.46
C LEU A 349 8.55 15.85 2.18
N PRO A 350 9.34 16.33 3.16
CA PRO A 350 10.55 17.10 2.88
C PRO A 350 11.64 16.32 2.13
N ARG A 351 11.51 15.02 1.97
CA ARG A 351 12.47 14.13 1.30
C ARG A 351 12.04 13.69 -0.10
N VAL A 352 10.84 14.07 -0.54
CA VAL A 352 10.27 13.65 -1.84
C VAL A 352 11.14 14.07 -3.01
N ASP A 353 11.62 15.30 -3.03
CA ASP A 353 12.48 15.79 -4.12
C ASP A 353 13.79 15.00 -4.19
N ALA A 354 14.38 14.69 -3.03
CA ALA A 354 15.60 13.89 -2.96
C ALA A 354 15.37 12.44 -3.43
N LEU A 355 14.19 11.87 -3.10
CA LEU A 355 13.79 10.54 -3.58
C LEU A 355 13.59 10.57 -5.09
N ALA A 356 12.80 11.49 -5.64
CA ALA A 356 12.55 11.58 -7.08
C ALA A 356 13.85 11.68 -7.87
N ALA A 357 14.80 12.53 -7.40
CA ALA A 357 16.12 12.65 -8.02
C ALA A 357 16.94 11.35 -7.91
N ALA A 358 16.87 10.61 -6.79
CA ALA A 358 17.55 9.33 -6.65
C ALA A 358 16.98 8.27 -7.61
N LEU A 359 15.66 8.22 -7.75
CA LEU A 359 14.96 7.29 -8.65
C LEU A 359 15.33 7.54 -10.11
N ALA A 360 15.40 8.81 -10.55
CA ALA A 360 15.84 9.16 -11.89
C ALA A 360 17.30 8.76 -12.16
N ARG A 361 18.21 8.98 -11.19
CA ARG A 361 19.63 8.54 -11.32
C ARG A 361 19.77 7.02 -11.43
N ILE A 362 18.89 6.24 -10.80
CA ILE A 362 18.89 4.77 -10.96
C ILE A 362 18.56 4.41 -12.41
N ALA A 363 17.59 5.07 -13.04
CA ALA A 363 17.24 4.85 -14.43
C ALA A 363 18.38 5.23 -15.39
N GLU A 364 19.04 6.35 -15.14
CA GLU A 364 20.23 6.79 -15.90
C GLU A 364 21.38 5.78 -15.80
N ALA A 365 21.66 5.29 -14.59
CA ALA A 365 22.74 4.30 -14.36
C ALA A 365 22.48 2.95 -15.04
N GLU A 366 21.23 2.49 -15.04
CA GLU A 366 20.83 1.24 -15.71
C GLU A 366 20.46 1.45 -17.19
N LYS A 367 20.43 2.72 -17.67
CA LYS A 367 20.12 3.12 -19.07
C LYS A 367 18.77 2.59 -19.55
N VAL A 368 17.74 2.74 -18.74
CA VAL A 368 16.37 2.28 -19.00
C VAL A 368 15.39 3.44 -19.03
N PRO A 369 14.32 3.40 -19.86
CA PRO A 369 13.23 4.37 -19.79
C PRO A 369 12.58 4.36 -18.40
N PHE A 370 12.17 5.55 -17.94
CA PHE A 370 11.69 5.77 -16.59
C PHE A 370 10.42 6.63 -16.60
N PHE A 371 9.47 6.24 -15.76
CA PHE A 371 8.20 6.92 -15.55
C PHE A 371 7.91 6.99 -14.06
N LEU A 372 7.46 8.15 -13.58
CA LEU A 372 7.20 8.36 -12.17
C LEU A 372 5.81 8.94 -11.96
N PHE A 373 5.02 8.27 -11.15
CA PHE A 373 3.76 8.80 -10.64
C PHE A 373 3.60 8.42 -9.16
N GLY A 374 2.58 8.96 -8.49
CA GLY A 374 2.34 8.55 -7.09
C GLY A 374 1.47 9.51 -6.31
N HIS A 375 1.20 9.09 -5.07
CA HIS A 375 0.38 9.77 -4.08
C HIS A 375 1.23 10.83 -3.37
N LEU A 376 1.40 11.99 -4.03
CA LEU A 376 2.33 13.03 -3.57
C LEU A 376 2.01 13.53 -2.16
N GLY A 377 0.72 13.61 -1.80
CA GLY A 377 0.28 14.08 -0.50
C GLY A 377 0.78 13.25 0.69
N GLU A 378 1.20 12.01 0.43
CA GLU A 378 1.71 11.07 1.44
C GLU A 378 3.21 10.75 1.23
N GLY A 379 3.84 11.39 0.25
CA GLY A 379 5.24 11.14 -0.09
C GLY A 379 5.47 9.77 -0.75
N ASN A 380 4.41 9.13 -1.24
CA ASN A 380 4.46 7.83 -1.90
C ASN A 380 4.66 8.00 -3.40
N LEU A 381 5.69 7.36 -3.94
CA LEU A 381 6.05 7.39 -5.36
C LEU A 381 6.13 5.97 -5.93
N HIS A 382 5.62 5.82 -7.15
CA HIS A 382 5.64 4.58 -7.93
C HIS A 382 6.59 4.72 -9.13
N PRO A 383 7.88 4.44 -8.97
CA PRO A 383 8.82 4.43 -10.09
C PRO A 383 8.59 3.20 -10.97
N ASN A 384 8.57 3.41 -12.27
CA ASN A 384 8.43 2.39 -13.30
C ASN A 384 9.66 2.41 -14.19
N TYR A 385 10.35 1.27 -14.29
CA TYR A 385 11.57 1.10 -15.10
C TYR A 385 11.31 0.08 -16.19
N VAL A 386 11.46 0.47 -17.44
CA VAL A 386 11.22 -0.41 -18.60
C VAL A 386 12.36 -1.41 -18.75
N VAL A 387 12.27 -2.46 -17.97
CA VAL A 387 13.16 -3.62 -17.96
C VAL A 387 12.38 -4.86 -17.52
N GLY A 388 12.67 -5.99 -18.11
CA GLY A 388 11.96 -7.23 -17.76
C GLY A 388 12.03 -7.53 -16.26
N PRO A 389 10.90 -7.84 -15.59
CA PRO A 389 10.82 -7.91 -14.13
C PRO A 389 11.62 -9.04 -13.48
N ASN A 390 12.02 -10.06 -14.26
CA ASN A 390 12.76 -11.22 -13.78
C ASN A 390 14.22 -11.24 -14.27
N THR A 391 14.84 -10.09 -14.45
CA THR A 391 16.23 -9.95 -14.91
C THR A 391 17.16 -9.54 -13.76
N PRO A 392 18.48 -9.78 -13.85
CA PRO A 392 19.45 -9.25 -12.89
C PRO A 392 19.40 -7.71 -12.76
N ALA A 393 19.06 -6.99 -13.84
CA ALA A 393 18.87 -5.54 -13.81
C ALA A 393 17.67 -5.16 -12.93
N ALA A 394 16.55 -5.89 -13.03
CA ALA A 394 15.38 -5.68 -12.19
C ALA A 394 15.70 -5.85 -10.69
N GLU A 395 16.50 -6.86 -10.33
CA GLU A 395 16.92 -7.08 -8.95
C GLU A 395 17.81 -5.94 -8.43
N ARG A 396 18.75 -5.44 -9.26
CA ARG A 396 19.58 -4.28 -8.91
C ARG A 396 18.76 -3.00 -8.74
N ILE A 397 17.85 -2.74 -9.68
CA ILE A 397 16.94 -1.58 -9.63
C ILE A 397 16.10 -1.64 -8.34
N ARG A 398 15.45 -2.77 -8.06
CA ARG A 398 14.66 -2.95 -6.83
C ARG A 398 15.51 -2.67 -5.60
N ALA A 399 16.68 -3.28 -5.48
CA ALA A 399 17.58 -3.09 -4.33
C ALA A 399 18.00 -1.62 -4.19
N ALA A 400 18.29 -0.92 -5.29
CA ALA A 400 18.67 0.48 -5.30
C ALA A 400 17.50 1.40 -4.89
N VAL A 401 16.29 1.16 -5.42
CA VAL A 401 15.06 1.93 -5.09
C VAL A 401 14.73 1.80 -3.61
N LEU A 402 14.65 0.56 -3.09
CA LEU A 402 14.32 0.30 -1.69
C LEU A 402 15.41 0.87 -0.75
N GLY A 403 16.68 0.75 -1.15
CA GLY A 403 17.81 1.35 -0.43
C GLY A 403 17.76 2.87 -0.38
N ALA A 404 17.40 3.53 -1.50
CA ALA A 404 17.26 4.98 -1.57
C ALA A 404 16.14 5.51 -0.67
N SER A 405 14.98 4.85 -0.65
CA SER A 405 13.88 5.20 0.24
C SER A 405 14.29 5.11 1.71
N ARG A 406 14.87 3.98 2.13
CA ARG A 406 15.33 3.79 3.51
C ARG A 406 16.40 4.79 3.93
N ALA A 407 17.35 5.11 3.06
CA ALA A 407 18.39 6.12 3.33
C ALA A 407 17.80 7.53 3.60
N LEU A 408 16.60 7.80 3.10
CA LEU A 408 15.86 9.04 3.31
C LEU A 408 14.86 8.96 4.48
N GLY A 409 14.87 7.88 5.26
CA GLY A 409 13.96 7.65 6.39
C GLY A 409 12.55 7.23 5.94
N GLY A 410 12.45 6.63 4.77
CA GLY A 410 11.21 6.11 4.19
C GLY A 410 11.00 4.61 4.40
N THR A 411 10.05 4.04 3.67
CA THR A 411 9.66 2.63 3.71
C THR A 411 9.84 1.95 2.35
N ILE A 412 10.03 0.63 2.37
CA ILE A 412 10.15 -0.21 1.17
C ILE A 412 8.80 -0.57 0.55
N SER A 413 7.69 -0.31 1.25
CA SER A 413 6.36 -0.48 0.72
C SER A 413 5.39 0.47 1.40
N ALA A 414 4.75 1.34 0.62
CA ALA A 414 3.75 2.26 1.11
C ALA A 414 2.36 1.63 1.12
N GLU A 415 1.99 0.92 0.04
CA GLU A 415 0.66 0.36 -0.12
C GLU A 415 0.60 -1.03 -0.78
N HIS A 416 1.61 -1.41 -1.62
CA HIS A 416 1.54 -2.65 -2.38
C HIS A 416 1.73 -3.91 -1.53
N GLY A 417 2.27 -3.80 -0.33
CA GLY A 417 2.62 -4.95 0.51
C GLY A 417 4.07 -5.39 0.33
N ILE A 418 4.42 -6.53 0.90
CA ILE A 418 5.76 -7.11 0.87
C ILE A 418 5.82 -8.32 -0.06
N GLY A 419 4.82 -9.18 0.01
CA GLY A 419 4.69 -10.35 -0.83
C GLY A 419 5.93 -11.24 -0.87
N ARG A 420 6.27 -11.66 -2.10
CA ARG A 420 7.49 -12.42 -2.41
C ARG A 420 8.65 -11.52 -2.81
N LEU A 421 8.37 -10.40 -3.51
CA LEU A 421 9.39 -9.55 -4.13
C LEU A 421 10.18 -8.74 -3.10
N LYS A 422 9.52 -8.12 -2.14
CA LYS A 422 10.15 -7.28 -1.11
C LYS A 422 10.56 -8.04 0.16
N ARG A 423 10.11 -9.28 0.31
CA ARG A 423 10.43 -10.14 1.45
C ARG A 423 11.92 -10.21 1.81
N PRO A 424 12.88 -10.27 0.86
CA PRO A 424 14.31 -10.29 1.19
C PRO A 424 14.81 -9.04 1.93
N PHE A 425 14.12 -7.91 1.75
CA PHE A 425 14.50 -6.60 2.29
C PHE A 425 13.80 -6.26 3.62
N LEU A 426 12.77 -7.02 4.02
CA LEU A 426 11.95 -6.68 5.19
C LEU A 426 12.74 -6.70 6.51
N ALA A 427 13.74 -7.59 6.64
CA ALA A 427 14.56 -7.63 7.85
C ALA A 427 15.36 -6.34 8.07
N GLU A 428 15.78 -5.69 6.98
CA GLU A 428 16.48 -4.41 7.04
C GLU A 428 15.54 -3.24 7.34
N GLU A 429 14.29 -3.32 6.87
CA GLU A 429 13.23 -2.35 7.18
C GLU A 429 12.88 -2.36 8.67
N LEU A 430 12.65 -3.55 9.20
CA LEU A 430 12.15 -3.71 10.57
C LEU A 430 13.26 -3.63 11.64
N GLY A 431 14.50 -3.91 11.25
CA GLY A 431 15.60 -4.05 12.17
C GLY A 431 15.60 -5.37 12.95
N ALA A 432 16.75 -5.67 13.58
CA ALA A 432 17.01 -6.97 14.23
C ALA A 432 16.05 -7.27 15.39
N GLY A 433 15.54 -6.26 16.09
CA GLY A 433 14.66 -6.43 17.25
C GLY A 433 13.22 -6.82 16.89
N ALA A 434 12.68 -6.30 15.78
CA ALA A 434 11.28 -6.51 15.40
C ALA A 434 11.05 -7.84 14.68
N VAL A 435 12.04 -8.37 13.97
CA VAL A 435 11.90 -9.64 13.23
C VAL A 435 11.52 -10.82 14.13
N PRO A 436 12.15 -11.06 15.30
CA PRO A 436 11.74 -12.12 16.22
C PRO A 436 10.31 -11.99 16.71
N LEU A 437 9.87 -10.75 16.98
CA LEU A 437 8.49 -10.48 17.40
C LEU A 437 7.50 -10.79 16.29
N LEU A 438 7.78 -10.34 15.05
CA LEU A 438 6.95 -10.64 13.88
C LEU A 438 6.80 -12.16 13.68
N LEU A 439 7.88 -12.91 13.80
CA LEU A 439 7.87 -14.37 13.71
C LEU A 439 7.15 -15.04 14.88
N ALA A 440 7.16 -14.45 16.08
CA ALA A 440 6.41 -14.94 17.23
C ALA A 440 4.90 -14.79 17.00
N VAL A 441 4.45 -13.64 16.48
CA VAL A 441 3.05 -13.42 16.09
C VAL A 441 2.60 -14.44 15.04
N LYS A 442 3.41 -14.66 14.01
CA LYS A 442 3.14 -15.68 12.98
C LYS A 442 2.95 -17.06 13.62
N ARG A 443 3.86 -17.48 14.49
CA ARG A 443 3.78 -18.79 15.17
C ARG A 443 2.55 -18.92 16.09
N ALA A 444 2.13 -17.83 16.74
CA ALA A 444 0.94 -17.83 17.57
C ALA A 444 -0.35 -18.05 16.75
N CYS A 445 -0.43 -17.45 15.57
CA CYS A 445 -1.60 -17.53 14.68
C CYS A 445 -1.56 -18.77 13.76
N ASP A 446 -0.38 -19.19 13.32
CA ASP A 446 -0.17 -20.29 12.37
C ASP A 446 1.06 -21.13 12.76
N PRO A 447 0.94 -21.97 13.80
CA PRO A 447 2.07 -22.75 14.33
C PRO A 447 2.63 -23.76 13.33
N ASP A 448 1.82 -24.27 12.42
CA ASP A 448 2.22 -25.25 11.41
C ASP A 448 2.76 -24.59 10.12
N GLY A 449 2.70 -23.25 10.00
CA GLY A 449 3.20 -22.48 8.86
C GLY A 449 2.51 -22.82 7.54
N ILE A 450 1.22 -23.14 7.60
CA ILE A 450 0.44 -23.52 6.42
C ILE A 450 -0.17 -22.33 5.67
N LEU A 451 -0.39 -21.21 6.35
CA LEU A 451 -1.04 -20.04 5.74
C LEU A 451 -0.03 -19.19 4.95
N ASN A 452 -0.29 -19.08 3.66
CA ASN A 452 0.41 -18.25 2.68
C ASN A 452 1.95 -18.25 2.83
N PRO A 453 2.61 -19.41 2.87
CA PRO A 453 4.04 -19.49 3.14
C PRO A 453 4.86 -18.89 2.01
N GLY A 454 6.01 -18.33 2.37
CA GLY A 454 6.94 -17.75 1.40
C GLY A 454 6.72 -16.27 1.12
N LYS A 455 5.79 -15.62 1.81
CA LYS A 455 5.48 -14.19 1.75
C LYS A 455 5.77 -13.52 3.08
N LEU A 456 5.88 -12.22 3.07
CA LEU A 456 5.99 -11.31 4.20
C LEU A 456 7.19 -11.59 5.13
N TYR A 457 7.32 -12.79 5.70
CA TYR A 457 8.29 -13.08 6.74
C TYR A 457 9.70 -13.33 6.20
N PRO A 458 10.76 -12.72 6.79
CA PRO A 458 12.14 -12.94 6.40
C PRO A 458 12.53 -14.43 6.48
N VAL A 459 13.45 -14.85 5.60
CA VAL A 459 14.03 -16.21 5.67
C VAL A 459 15.12 -16.21 6.72
N PRO A 460 15.05 -17.05 7.78
CA PRO A 460 16.14 -17.18 8.72
C PRO A 460 17.45 -17.57 7.99
N GLY A 461 18.53 -16.82 8.20
CA GLY A 461 19.88 -17.15 7.72
C GLY A 461 20.24 -16.70 6.30
N ARG A 462 19.37 -16.02 5.56
CA ARG A 462 19.76 -15.27 4.36
C ARG A 462 19.78 -13.78 4.72
N GLY A 463 20.98 -13.26 5.02
CA GLY A 463 21.23 -11.82 5.01
C GLY A 463 20.96 -11.29 3.61
N ALA A 464 20.41 -10.08 3.52
CA ALA A 464 20.21 -9.38 2.25
C ALA A 464 21.51 -9.36 1.44
N PRO A 465 21.46 -9.31 0.10
CA PRO A 465 22.62 -9.06 -0.71
C PRO A 465 23.34 -7.82 -0.18
N ARG A 466 24.65 -7.92 0.08
CA ARG A 466 25.43 -6.78 0.56
C ARG A 466 25.24 -5.63 -0.43
N PRO A 467 24.90 -4.42 0.03
CA PRO A 467 24.83 -3.27 -0.85
C PRO A 467 26.20 -3.12 -1.54
N SER A 468 26.17 -3.02 -2.86
CA SER A 468 27.34 -2.56 -3.60
C SER A 468 27.75 -1.23 -2.98
N ARG A 469 29.03 -1.09 -2.59
CA ARG A 469 29.55 0.13 -1.97
C ARG A 469 29.23 1.30 -2.88
N SER A 470 28.25 2.09 -2.51
CA SER A 470 28.05 3.42 -3.10
C SER A 470 29.30 4.24 -2.81
N PRO A 471 29.81 5.04 -3.76
CA PRO A 471 30.90 5.97 -3.47
C PRO A 471 30.48 6.86 -2.30
N SER A 472 31.30 6.92 -1.27
CA SER A 472 31.04 7.68 -0.06
C SER A 472 30.89 9.17 -0.41
N VAL A 473 29.78 9.78 -0.03
CA VAL A 473 29.50 11.24 -0.10
C VAL A 473 30.46 12.03 0.83
N ARG A 474 31.61 11.49 1.22
CA ARG A 474 32.54 12.14 2.15
C ARG A 474 33.70 12.92 1.48
N GLU A 475 33.69 13.17 0.17
CA GLU A 475 34.82 13.82 -0.47
C GLU A 475 34.56 15.18 -1.12
N ALA A 476 33.35 15.75 -0.96
CA ALA A 476 33.02 17.07 -1.53
C ALA A 476 33.10 18.26 -0.55
N ASP A 477 33.52 18.07 0.73
CA ASP A 477 33.48 19.15 1.72
C ASP A 477 34.89 19.51 2.26
N ARG A 478 35.96 19.18 1.55
CA ARG A 478 37.33 19.51 1.95
C ARG A 478 38.06 20.57 1.11
N THR A 479 37.34 21.42 0.41
CA THR A 479 37.99 22.56 -0.27
C THR A 479 37.16 23.83 -0.08
N ARG A 480 37.26 24.44 1.10
CA ARG A 480 37.17 25.88 1.40
C ARG A 480 37.12 26.08 2.92
N HIS A 481 38.27 26.30 3.52
CA HIS A 481 38.50 27.33 4.54
C HIS A 481 39.96 27.21 5.05
N GLY A 482 40.77 28.13 4.55
CA GLY A 482 42.07 28.43 5.13
C GLY A 482 41.89 29.18 6.43
N SER A 483 42.62 28.78 7.42
CA SER A 483 42.74 29.49 8.70
C SER A 483 43.41 30.83 8.58
N PRO A 484 43.21 31.75 9.52
CA PRO A 484 44.33 32.06 10.40
C PRO A 484 44.02 32.10 11.90
N SER A 485 45.06 31.75 12.61
CA SER A 485 45.33 31.73 14.03
C SER A 485 45.00 32.99 14.84
N GLY A 486 44.63 32.82 16.10
CA GLY A 486 44.68 33.87 17.12
C GLY A 486 43.89 33.55 18.38
N GLY A 487 44.47 32.98 19.42
CA GLY A 487 43.97 33.05 20.80
C GLY A 487 44.79 34.07 21.58
N PRO A 488 44.67 34.26 22.89
CA PRO A 488 43.67 33.96 23.93
C PRO A 488 43.25 35.26 24.70
N PRO A 489 42.84 35.37 25.96
CA PRO A 489 42.72 34.46 27.08
C PRO A 489 41.40 34.57 27.93
N SER A 490 41.24 33.63 28.83
CA SER A 490 40.26 33.67 29.94
C SER A 490 40.65 34.64 31.09
N PRO A 491 39.68 35.06 31.92
CA PRO A 491 39.88 34.93 33.35
C PRO A 491 38.67 34.45 34.16
N ARG A 492 39.02 33.63 35.08
CA ARG A 492 38.50 33.24 36.39
C ARG A 492 37.50 34.18 37.07
N GLY A 493 36.48 33.60 37.69
CA GLY A 493 36.33 33.77 39.12
C GLY A 493 35.06 34.42 39.65
N ARG A 494 34.41 33.69 40.53
CA ARG A 494 33.73 34.06 41.78
C ARG A 494 32.20 34.15 41.82
N SER A 495 31.69 33.20 42.60
CA SER A 495 30.92 33.28 43.85
C SER A 495 29.41 33.57 43.79
N ARG A 496 28.72 32.60 44.37
CA ARG A 496 27.36 32.66 44.92
C ARG A 496 27.20 33.80 45.96
N PRO A 497 25.94 34.21 46.28
CA PRO A 497 25.20 33.48 47.29
C PRO A 497 23.67 33.40 47.12
N ALA A 498 23.13 32.60 48.00
CA ALA A 498 21.80 32.14 48.28
C ALA A 498 20.76 33.24 48.70
N GLY A 499 19.47 32.86 48.62
CA GLY A 499 18.46 33.44 49.48
C GLY A 499 17.02 33.31 49.04
N ARG A 500 16.28 32.35 49.66
CA ARG A 500 14.89 32.40 50.16
C ARG A 500 13.79 32.80 49.12
N GLY A 501 12.78 32.06 48.82
CA GLY A 501 11.81 31.42 49.70
C GLY A 501 10.51 32.21 49.68
N THR A 502 9.44 31.73 49.13
CA THR A 502 8.10 31.74 49.75
C THR A 502 7.07 31.01 48.88
N ARG A 503 6.20 30.37 49.57
CA ARG A 503 5.13 29.46 49.21
C ARG A 503 3.80 30.20 48.90
N PRO A 504 2.67 29.49 48.71
CA PRO A 504 1.74 29.54 47.60
C PRO A 504 0.34 30.07 47.98
N VAL A 505 -0.54 30.28 47.01
CA VAL A 505 -1.99 30.29 47.29
C VAL A 505 -2.76 29.78 46.05
N ARG A 506 -3.56 28.76 46.27
CA ARG A 506 -4.78 28.42 45.55
C ARG A 506 -5.94 29.35 45.96
N PRO A 507 -7.08 29.36 45.33
CA PRO A 507 -7.90 28.22 44.91
C PRO A 507 -8.03 27.97 43.43
#